data_8e5f0e8ef38fccf12173a9e2c90a5fb8
#
_entry.id   8e5f0e8ef38fccf12173a9e2c90a5fb8
#
_cell.length_a   1.000
_cell.length_b   1.000
_cell.length_c   1.000
_cell.angle_alpha   90.00
_cell.angle_beta   90.00
_cell.angle_gamma   90.00
#
_symmetry.space_group_name_H-M   'P 1'
#
loop_
_entity.id
_entity.type
_entity.pdbx_description
1 polymer ?
#
loop_
_entity_poly.entity_id
_entity_poly.type
_entity_poly.pdbx_seq_one_letter_code
_entity_poly.pdbx_strand_id
1 'polypeptide(L)'
;ISGGVIHDGTGINGYIGNVAINNDTIYYVGKKNNFIAKKTIDASGKIVSPGFINMLSWGYNTLMQDGRSLSDLKQGVTLEVFGEGTSPGPRGSINTNNYVSFGEAMENLESSGVSTNIASYLGAATVRIQEIGYANRKATPSEMESMRNIVKLAMMQGAIGIGSSLIYAPDDYADTDELVELSKVASSYGGRYISHIRNEDSKVLEALDELLEIAERANIPAQIYHLKTSRKPNWHLLDTVINKVENARDNGLKITADMYTYPASSTGLTGVIPTWVQEGGREAWINRMKKPDIRERLFKDIRKELSE
;
A
#
# COMPACT_ATOMS: atom_id res chain seq x y z
N ILE A 1 22.28 -2.68 -23.53
CA ILE A 1 21.01 -2.65 -24.28
C ILE A 1 21.15 -1.51 -25.28
N SER A 2 20.87 -1.75 -26.55
CA SER A 2 21.12 -0.78 -27.61
C SER A 2 19.93 -0.57 -28.54
N GLY A 3 19.73 0.69 -29.01
CA GLY A 3 18.80 1.04 -30.07
C GLY A 3 17.32 1.00 -29.71
N GLY A 4 16.96 0.90 -28.45
CA GLY A 4 15.56 0.90 -28.01
C GLY A 4 15.01 2.31 -27.77
N VAL A 5 13.68 2.44 -27.74
CA VAL A 5 13.01 3.67 -27.32
C VAL A 5 12.99 3.70 -25.78
N ILE A 6 13.76 4.61 -25.20
CA ILE A 6 13.91 4.74 -23.76
C ILE A 6 12.75 5.54 -23.18
N HIS A 7 12.05 4.94 -22.21
CA HIS A 7 11.09 5.57 -21.30
C HIS A 7 11.63 5.41 -19.88
N ASP A 8 12.22 6.44 -19.33
CA ASP A 8 12.97 6.39 -18.06
C ASP A 8 12.11 6.64 -16.81
N GLY A 9 10.81 6.87 -16.98
CA GLY A 9 9.87 7.14 -15.88
C GLY A 9 9.78 8.60 -15.46
N THR A 10 10.51 9.51 -16.10
CA THR A 10 10.47 10.95 -15.76
C THR A 10 9.25 11.69 -16.35
N GLY A 11 8.46 11.02 -17.19
CA GLY A 11 7.32 11.62 -17.91
C GLY A 11 7.68 12.35 -19.20
N ILE A 12 8.96 12.42 -19.59
CA ILE A 12 9.38 12.97 -20.88
C ILE A 12 9.08 11.99 -22.01
N ASN A 13 8.98 12.52 -23.24
CA ASN A 13 8.79 11.71 -24.42
C ASN A 13 9.96 10.72 -24.59
N GLY A 14 9.62 9.47 -24.97
CA GLY A 14 10.62 8.46 -25.26
C GLY A 14 11.56 8.86 -26.40
N TYR A 15 12.81 8.44 -26.32
CA TYR A 15 13.84 8.70 -27.33
C TYR A 15 14.67 7.44 -27.62
N ILE A 16 15.18 7.31 -28.84
CA ILE A 16 16.08 6.19 -29.20
C ILE A 16 17.41 6.38 -28.46
N GLY A 17 17.84 5.34 -27.72
CA GLY A 17 19.03 5.40 -26.91
C GLY A 17 19.56 4.04 -26.49
N ASN A 18 20.51 4.07 -25.56
CA ASN A 18 21.23 2.91 -25.06
C ASN A 18 21.28 2.93 -23.53
N VAL A 19 21.32 1.75 -22.93
CA VAL A 19 21.53 1.57 -21.50
C VAL A 19 22.76 0.71 -21.30
N ALA A 20 23.78 1.23 -20.62
CA ALA A 20 24.95 0.46 -20.20
C ALA A 20 24.78 0.06 -18.72
N ILE A 21 25.02 -1.22 -18.46
CA ILE A 21 24.89 -1.82 -17.12
C ILE A 21 26.24 -2.44 -16.75
N ASN A 22 26.72 -2.14 -15.55
CA ASN A 22 27.91 -2.76 -15.00
C ASN A 22 27.53 -3.47 -13.69
N ASN A 23 27.59 -4.79 -13.71
CA ASN A 23 27.06 -5.67 -12.68
C ASN A 23 25.55 -5.41 -12.45
N ASP A 24 25.16 -4.89 -11.28
CA ASP A 24 23.80 -4.56 -10.86
C ASP A 24 23.45 -3.07 -10.98
N THR A 25 24.38 -2.26 -11.52
CA THR A 25 24.27 -0.81 -11.57
C THR A 25 24.05 -0.32 -13.00
N ILE A 26 23.05 0.54 -13.20
CA ILE A 26 22.86 1.29 -14.44
C ILE A 26 23.96 2.36 -14.52
N TYR A 27 24.95 2.13 -15.40
CA TYR A 27 26.08 3.01 -15.56
C TYR A 27 25.79 4.21 -16.46
N TYR A 28 24.92 4.02 -17.45
CA TYR A 28 24.59 5.07 -18.41
C TYR A 28 23.21 4.83 -19.03
N VAL A 29 22.48 5.94 -19.24
CA VAL A 29 21.27 5.97 -20.05
C VAL A 29 21.37 7.18 -20.98
N GLY A 30 21.15 6.99 -22.29
CA GLY A 30 21.19 8.11 -23.26
C GLY A 30 21.57 7.68 -24.67
N LYS A 31 21.98 8.64 -25.50
CA LYS A 31 22.26 8.43 -26.93
C LYS A 31 23.67 7.93 -27.26
N LYS A 32 24.59 7.96 -26.31
CA LYS A 32 25.98 7.50 -26.52
C LYS A 32 26.03 5.99 -26.80
N ASN A 33 26.79 5.57 -27.80
CA ASN A 33 26.82 4.19 -28.28
C ASN A 33 28.22 3.55 -28.30
N ASN A 34 29.24 4.19 -27.76
CA ASN A 34 30.63 3.73 -27.82
C ASN A 34 31.04 2.90 -26.57
N PHE A 35 30.17 2.10 -26.05
CA PHE A 35 30.47 1.21 -24.94
C PHE A 35 30.97 -0.15 -25.45
N ILE A 36 32.02 -0.67 -24.83
CA ILE A 36 32.46 -2.07 -24.99
C ILE A 36 31.77 -2.89 -23.91
N ALA A 37 30.99 -3.88 -24.31
CA ALA A 37 30.22 -4.71 -23.40
C ALA A 37 30.50 -6.20 -23.65
N LYS A 38 30.46 -7.00 -22.57
CA LYS A 38 30.55 -8.48 -22.65
C LYS A 38 29.35 -9.07 -23.40
N LYS A 39 28.17 -8.43 -23.25
CA LYS A 39 26.92 -8.83 -23.91
C LYS A 39 26.16 -7.60 -24.34
N THR A 40 25.68 -7.60 -25.59
CA THR A 40 24.79 -6.57 -26.10
C THR A 40 23.42 -7.19 -26.38
N ILE A 41 22.37 -6.47 -25.95
CA ILE A 41 20.98 -6.79 -26.24
C ILE A 41 20.50 -5.77 -27.25
N ASP A 42 20.16 -6.20 -28.46
CA ASP A 42 19.52 -5.34 -29.44
C ASP A 42 18.04 -5.12 -29.05
N ALA A 43 17.69 -3.88 -28.82
CA ALA A 43 16.33 -3.43 -28.49
C ALA A 43 15.71 -2.60 -29.62
N SER A 44 16.24 -2.68 -30.84
CA SER A 44 15.68 -1.98 -32.00
C SER A 44 14.19 -2.29 -32.17
N GLY A 45 13.36 -1.25 -32.28
CA GLY A 45 11.91 -1.38 -32.38
C GLY A 45 11.20 -1.79 -31.08
N LYS A 46 11.90 -1.82 -29.96
CA LYS A 46 11.35 -2.13 -28.63
C LYS A 46 11.40 -0.91 -27.71
N ILE A 47 10.56 -0.94 -26.67
CA ILE A 47 10.64 0.00 -25.56
C ILE A 47 11.62 -0.56 -24.51
N VAL A 48 12.43 0.31 -23.95
CA VAL A 48 13.30 0.03 -22.79
C VAL A 48 12.86 0.94 -21.66
N SER A 49 12.43 0.35 -20.57
CA SER A 49 12.00 1.05 -19.36
C SER A 49 12.60 0.41 -18.11
N PRO A 50 12.61 1.09 -16.96
CA PRO A 50 12.78 0.43 -15.67
C PRO A 50 11.75 -0.68 -15.49
N GLY A 51 12.06 -1.67 -14.65
CA GLY A 51 11.06 -2.65 -14.23
C GLY A 51 9.90 -1.99 -13.50
N PHE A 52 8.70 -2.50 -13.70
CA PHE A 52 7.51 -1.98 -13.02
C PHE A 52 7.53 -2.33 -11.52
N ILE A 53 6.89 -1.48 -10.74
CA ILE A 53 6.70 -1.67 -9.30
C ILE A 53 5.21 -1.96 -9.07
N ASN A 54 4.90 -3.15 -8.53
CA ASN A 54 3.58 -3.46 -8.02
C ASN A 54 3.48 -2.88 -6.60
N MET A 55 2.92 -1.66 -6.50
CA MET A 55 2.83 -0.92 -5.24
C MET A 55 1.83 -1.51 -4.24
N LEU A 56 0.95 -2.40 -4.69
CA LEU A 56 -0.05 -3.05 -3.87
C LEU A 56 -0.09 -4.54 -4.19
N SER A 57 0.81 -5.30 -3.56
CA SER A 57 0.82 -6.77 -3.66
C SER A 57 0.27 -7.41 -2.39
N TRP A 58 -0.61 -8.38 -2.57
CA TRP A 58 -1.08 -9.30 -1.51
C TRP A 58 -0.36 -10.65 -1.59
N GLY A 59 0.78 -10.68 -2.27
CA GLY A 59 1.51 -11.88 -2.68
C GLY A 59 2.21 -12.65 -1.56
N TYR A 60 2.37 -12.13 -0.34
CA TYR A 60 3.21 -12.75 0.69
C TYR A 60 2.95 -14.25 0.87
N ASN A 61 1.71 -14.66 1.14
CA ASN A 61 1.38 -16.06 1.38
C ASN A 61 1.51 -16.94 0.15
N THR A 62 1.25 -16.40 -1.04
CA THR A 62 1.40 -17.13 -2.32
C THR A 62 2.86 -17.28 -2.70
N LEU A 63 3.69 -16.26 -2.45
CA LEU A 63 5.13 -16.31 -2.67
C LEU A 63 5.84 -17.28 -1.73
N MET A 64 5.37 -17.43 -0.50
CA MET A 64 5.85 -18.47 0.42
C MET A 64 5.55 -19.90 -0.08
N GLN A 65 4.56 -20.08 -0.95
CA GLN A 65 4.22 -21.38 -1.57
C GLN A 65 4.92 -21.57 -2.92
N ASP A 66 5.00 -20.50 -3.70
CA ASP A 66 5.63 -20.47 -5.03
C ASP A 66 6.32 -19.11 -5.25
N GLY A 67 7.59 -19.03 -4.93
CA GLY A 67 8.41 -17.82 -5.05
C GLY A 67 8.71 -17.36 -6.48
N ARG A 68 8.24 -18.07 -7.52
CA ARG A 68 8.55 -17.72 -8.93
C ARG A 68 7.92 -16.42 -9.39
N SER A 69 6.85 -15.94 -8.75
CA SER A 69 6.16 -14.67 -9.11
C SER A 69 5.89 -14.51 -10.62
N LEU A 70 5.45 -15.59 -11.27
CA LEU A 70 5.38 -15.64 -12.74
C LEU A 70 4.40 -14.64 -13.36
N SER A 71 3.29 -14.32 -12.67
CA SER A 71 2.32 -13.33 -13.12
C SER A 71 2.94 -11.93 -13.22
N ASP A 72 3.70 -11.57 -12.22
CA ASP A 72 4.36 -10.27 -12.10
C ASP A 72 5.55 -10.18 -13.07
N LEU A 73 6.46 -11.14 -13.03
CA LEU A 73 7.63 -11.17 -13.92
C LEU A 73 7.26 -11.13 -15.39
N LYS A 74 6.23 -11.87 -15.83
CA LYS A 74 5.80 -11.88 -17.24
C LYS A 74 5.20 -10.56 -17.70
N GLN A 75 4.80 -9.69 -16.77
CA GLN A 75 4.33 -8.33 -17.02
C GLN A 75 5.42 -7.28 -16.82
N GLY A 76 6.65 -7.70 -16.49
CA GLY A 76 7.79 -6.80 -16.31
C GLY A 76 7.85 -6.15 -14.91
N VAL A 77 7.10 -6.67 -13.95
CA VAL A 77 7.21 -6.27 -12.54
C VAL A 77 8.50 -6.85 -11.96
N THR A 78 9.29 -6.01 -11.32
CA THR A 78 10.59 -6.37 -10.70
C THR A 78 10.64 -6.12 -9.21
N LEU A 79 9.64 -5.41 -8.67
CA LEU A 79 9.49 -5.13 -7.24
C LEU A 79 8.01 -5.27 -6.86
N GLU A 80 7.74 -6.05 -5.81
CA GLU A 80 6.43 -6.14 -5.17
C GLU A 80 6.48 -5.47 -3.80
N VAL A 81 5.47 -4.66 -3.49
CA VAL A 81 5.35 -3.91 -2.24
C VAL A 81 4.12 -4.39 -1.48
N PHE A 82 4.31 -4.77 -0.22
CA PHE A 82 3.25 -5.21 0.69
C PHE A 82 2.88 -4.12 1.70
N GLY A 83 1.83 -4.36 2.49
CA GLY A 83 1.52 -3.57 3.68
C GLY A 83 0.30 -2.68 3.58
N GLU A 84 -0.63 -2.94 2.65
CA GLU A 84 -1.95 -2.29 2.66
C GLU A 84 -2.74 -2.78 3.87
N GLY A 85 -2.86 -1.94 4.90
CA GLY A 85 -3.55 -2.24 6.16
C GLY A 85 -2.89 -3.33 6.99
N THR A 86 -2.57 -4.47 6.40
CA THR A 86 -1.83 -5.56 7.05
C THR A 86 -0.50 -5.84 6.37
N SER A 87 0.50 -6.25 7.15
CA SER A 87 1.86 -6.57 6.68
C SER A 87 2.25 -8.01 7.04
N PRO A 88 3.31 -8.57 6.41
CA PRO A 88 3.83 -9.89 6.73
C PRO A 88 4.15 -10.12 8.21
N GLY A 89 4.57 -9.07 8.90
CA GLY A 89 4.85 -9.04 10.34
C GLY A 89 4.63 -7.62 10.90
N PRO A 90 4.66 -7.46 12.24
CA PRO A 90 4.73 -8.51 13.25
C PRO A 90 3.45 -9.35 13.33
N ARG A 91 3.57 -10.60 13.76
CA ARG A 91 2.44 -11.51 13.98
C ARG A 91 2.69 -12.44 15.17
N GLY A 92 1.62 -13.02 15.68
CA GLY A 92 1.68 -13.77 16.95
C GLY A 92 1.74 -12.84 18.16
N SER A 93 1.73 -13.39 19.37
CA SER A 93 1.83 -12.56 20.58
C SER A 93 3.28 -12.34 20.96
N ILE A 94 3.65 -11.08 21.22
CA ILE A 94 5.03 -10.61 21.43
C ILE A 94 5.79 -11.38 22.55
N ASN A 95 5.06 -12.00 23.47
CA ASN A 95 5.66 -12.74 24.59
C ASN A 95 5.56 -14.27 24.41
N THR A 96 5.35 -14.75 23.20
CA THR A 96 5.19 -16.17 22.90
C THR A 96 6.19 -16.67 21.88
N ASN A 97 6.42 -18.00 21.84
CA ASN A 97 7.32 -18.63 20.88
C ASN A 97 6.84 -18.55 19.41
N ASN A 98 5.64 -18.07 19.17
CA ASN A 98 5.05 -17.88 17.82
C ASN A 98 5.09 -16.43 17.36
N TYR A 99 5.72 -15.55 18.14
CA TYR A 99 5.96 -14.18 17.66
C TYR A 99 6.96 -14.19 16.52
N VAL A 100 6.61 -13.50 15.44
CA VAL A 100 7.48 -13.25 14.27
C VAL A 100 7.52 -11.75 14.08
N SER A 101 8.68 -11.15 14.19
CA SER A 101 8.87 -9.72 13.96
C SER A 101 8.68 -9.36 12.49
N PHE A 102 8.65 -8.05 12.19
CA PHE A 102 8.59 -7.58 10.80
C PHE A 102 9.80 -8.07 9.99
N GLY A 103 11.03 -7.91 10.53
CA GLY A 103 12.25 -8.33 9.86
C GLY A 103 12.30 -9.83 9.60
N GLU A 104 12.00 -10.65 10.61
CA GLU A 104 11.95 -12.11 10.45
C GLU A 104 10.95 -12.56 9.40
N ALA A 105 9.81 -11.88 9.28
CA ALA A 105 8.84 -12.21 8.23
C ALA A 105 9.39 -11.93 6.83
N MET A 106 10.14 -10.84 6.65
CA MET A 106 10.79 -10.51 5.38
C MET A 106 11.96 -11.45 5.07
N GLU A 107 12.79 -11.76 6.06
CA GLU A 107 13.89 -12.74 5.95
C GLU A 107 13.40 -14.15 5.60
N ASN A 108 12.28 -14.58 6.18
CA ASN A 108 11.65 -15.86 5.85
C ASN A 108 11.24 -15.91 4.38
N LEU A 109 10.68 -14.82 3.84
CA LEU A 109 10.29 -14.76 2.44
C LEU A 109 11.52 -14.75 1.52
N GLU A 110 12.55 -13.95 1.85
CA GLU A 110 13.81 -13.92 1.11
C GLU A 110 14.47 -15.32 1.09
N SER A 111 14.54 -15.99 2.25
CA SER A 111 15.12 -17.31 2.40
C SER A 111 14.36 -18.40 1.65
N SER A 112 13.06 -18.24 1.42
CA SER A 112 12.27 -19.16 0.61
C SER A 112 12.60 -19.09 -0.89
N GLY A 113 13.26 -18.02 -1.31
CA GLY A 113 13.64 -17.75 -2.69
C GLY A 113 12.49 -17.17 -3.52
N VAL A 114 12.52 -15.84 -3.71
CA VAL A 114 11.55 -15.13 -4.55
C VAL A 114 12.24 -14.52 -5.77
N SER A 115 11.53 -14.48 -6.89
CA SER A 115 12.10 -14.01 -8.17
C SER A 115 12.03 -12.50 -8.34
N THR A 116 11.08 -11.83 -7.71
CA THR A 116 10.97 -10.36 -7.64
C THR A 116 11.72 -9.81 -6.44
N ASN A 117 12.14 -8.55 -6.50
CA ASN A 117 12.48 -7.83 -5.26
C ASN A 117 11.22 -7.62 -4.44
N ILE A 118 11.38 -7.51 -3.13
CA ILE A 118 10.27 -7.29 -2.20
C ILE A 118 10.57 -6.13 -1.26
N ALA A 119 9.54 -5.37 -0.93
CA ALA A 119 9.54 -4.36 0.12
C ALA A 119 8.20 -4.39 0.84
N SER A 120 8.12 -3.83 2.04
CA SER A 120 6.85 -3.75 2.74
C SER A 120 6.73 -2.48 3.58
N TYR A 121 5.56 -1.88 3.55
CA TYR A 121 5.09 -1.02 4.62
C TYR A 121 4.73 -1.87 5.84
N LEU A 122 4.78 -1.29 7.02
CA LEU A 122 4.11 -1.83 8.20
C LEU A 122 2.62 -1.48 8.11
N GLY A 123 1.75 -2.47 8.15
CA GLY A 123 0.31 -2.23 8.09
C GLY A 123 -0.22 -1.60 9.39
N ALA A 124 -1.02 -0.54 9.30
CA ALA A 124 -1.63 0.09 10.46
C ALA A 124 -2.58 -0.86 11.18
N ALA A 125 -3.38 -1.65 10.44
CA ALA A 125 -4.17 -2.74 11.03
C ALA A 125 -3.30 -3.77 11.75
N THR A 126 -2.12 -4.10 11.23
CA THR A 126 -1.18 -5.00 11.92
C THR A 126 -0.79 -4.43 13.28
N VAL A 127 -0.48 -3.13 13.37
CA VAL A 127 -0.14 -2.45 14.63
C VAL A 127 -1.32 -2.52 15.61
N ARG A 128 -2.54 -2.20 15.14
CA ARG A 128 -3.76 -2.27 15.96
C ARG A 128 -4.02 -3.68 16.46
N ILE A 129 -3.93 -4.68 15.59
CA ILE A 129 -4.19 -6.09 15.94
C ILE A 129 -3.22 -6.57 17.03
N GLN A 130 -1.96 -6.17 16.96
CA GLN A 130 -0.97 -6.54 17.98
C GLN A 130 -1.28 -5.98 19.37
N GLU A 131 -1.85 -4.80 19.47
CA GLU A 131 -2.03 -4.10 20.75
C GLU A 131 -3.50 -4.09 21.22
N ILE A 132 -4.45 -3.80 20.31
CA ILE A 132 -5.87 -3.60 20.65
C ILE A 132 -6.76 -4.74 20.13
N GLY A 133 -6.25 -5.54 19.18
CA GLY A 133 -7.06 -6.53 18.47
C GLY A 133 -8.04 -5.87 17.50
N TYR A 134 -9.24 -6.42 17.44
CA TYR A 134 -10.32 -5.94 16.56
C TYR A 134 -11.36 -5.09 17.30
N ALA A 135 -11.00 -4.46 18.41
CA ALA A 135 -11.91 -3.62 19.17
C ALA A 135 -12.15 -2.28 18.46
N ASN A 136 -13.43 -1.89 18.33
CA ASN A 136 -13.82 -0.61 17.76
C ASN A 136 -13.77 0.49 18.84
N ARG A 137 -12.58 0.92 19.19
CA ARG A 137 -12.33 2.00 20.16
C ARG A 137 -10.99 2.67 19.90
N LYS A 138 -10.81 3.85 20.46
CA LYS A 138 -9.51 4.51 20.49
C LYS A 138 -8.50 3.74 21.33
N ALA A 139 -7.22 3.87 20.98
CA ALA A 139 -6.11 3.43 21.82
C ALA A 139 -6.04 4.26 23.12
N THR A 140 -5.77 3.62 24.22
CA THR A 140 -5.37 4.32 25.44
C THR A 140 -3.97 4.92 25.26
N PRO A 141 -3.55 5.90 26.10
CA PRO A 141 -2.20 6.45 26.02
C PRO A 141 -1.09 5.39 26.12
N SER A 142 -1.27 4.37 26.94
CA SER A 142 -0.30 3.25 27.08
C SER A 142 -0.26 2.38 25.83
N GLU A 143 -1.42 2.04 25.26
CA GLU A 143 -1.49 1.28 24.01
C GLU A 143 -0.89 2.06 22.85
N MET A 144 -1.14 3.36 22.76
CA MET A 144 -0.53 4.23 21.75
C MET A 144 1.00 4.24 21.86
N GLU A 145 1.55 4.25 23.07
CA GLU A 145 3.01 4.16 23.25
C GLU A 145 3.56 2.82 22.79
N SER A 146 2.86 1.71 23.11
CA SER A 146 3.21 0.38 22.58
C SER A 146 3.13 0.34 21.05
N MET A 147 2.09 0.91 20.46
CA MET A 147 1.92 1.00 19.00
C MET A 147 3.06 1.79 18.33
N ARG A 148 3.46 2.93 18.91
CA ARG A 148 4.64 3.69 18.43
C ARG A 148 5.91 2.84 18.48
N ASN A 149 6.08 2.05 19.53
CA ASN A 149 7.23 1.14 19.66
C ASN A 149 7.24 0.05 18.58
N ILE A 150 6.08 -0.53 18.25
CA ILE A 150 5.94 -1.49 17.14
C ILE A 150 6.38 -0.84 15.82
N VAL A 151 5.92 0.39 15.54
CA VAL A 151 6.35 1.14 14.33
C VAL A 151 7.86 1.35 14.34
N LYS A 152 8.41 1.84 15.44
CA LYS A 152 9.86 2.07 15.59
C LYS A 152 10.67 0.80 15.27
N LEU A 153 10.29 -0.33 15.86
CA LEU A 153 11.01 -1.59 15.65
C LEU A 153 10.90 -2.06 14.19
N ALA A 154 9.73 -1.97 13.58
CA ALA A 154 9.56 -2.32 12.17
C ALA A 154 10.38 -1.43 11.23
N MET A 155 10.42 -0.11 11.49
CA MET A 155 11.26 0.82 10.71
C MET A 155 12.75 0.48 10.83
N MET A 156 13.23 0.12 12.02
CA MET A 156 14.60 -0.33 12.24
C MET A 156 14.90 -1.67 11.54
N GLN A 157 13.88 -2.47 11.26
CA GLN A 157 13.95 -3.76 10.56
C GLN A 157 13.71 -3.66 9.06
N GLY A 158 13.64 -2.44 8.50
CA GLY A 158 13.55 -2.21 7.07
C GLY A 158 12.14 -1.96 6.52
N ALA A 159 11.13 -1.72 7.36
CA ALA A 159 9.85 -1.21 6.88
C ALA A 159 10.04 0.15 6.17
N ILE A 160 9.36 0.35 5.05
CA ILE A 160 9.49 1.58 4.26
C ILE A 160 8.51 2.69 4.68
N GLY A 161 7.69 2.44 5.69
CA GLY A 161 6.71 3.37 6.25
C GLY A 161 5.48 2.67 6.81
N ILE A 162 4.37 3.40 6.88
CA ILE A 162 3.05 2.93 7.34
C ILE A 162 2.10 2.82 6.15
N GLY A 163 1.42 1.68 6.03
CA GLY A 163 0.36 1.47 5.05
C GLY A 163 -0.98 1.21 5.72
N SER A 164 -2.02 1.94 5.33
CA SER A 164 -3.36 1.78 5.88
C SER A 164 -4.39 1.40 4.82
N SER A 165 -5.51 0.86 5.29
CA SER A 165 -6.63 0.42 4.45
C SER A 165 -7.96 0.77 5.14
N LEU A 166 -8.33 2.06 5.08
CA LEU A 166 -9.29 2.70 5.99
C LEU A 166 -10.77 2.38 5.72
N ILE A 167 -11.05 1.49 4.77
CA ILE A 167 -12.41 0.94 4.56
C ILE A 167 -12.59 -0.44 5.21
N TYR A 168 -11.52 -1.05 5.70
CA TYR A 168 -11.57 -2.39 6.28
C TYR A 168 -11.29 -2.38 7.78
N ALA A 169 -12.07 -3.18 8.55
CA ALA A 169 -11.78 -3.40 9.96
C ALA A 169 -10.50 -4.24 10.14
N PRO A 170 -9.62 -3.92 11.11
CA PRO A 170 -9.81 -2.89 12.13
C PRO A 170 -9.22 -1.51 11.80
N ASP A 171 -8.65 -1.28 10.60
CA ASP A 171 -8.06 0.01 10.21
C ASP A 171 -9.10 1.15 10.19
N ASP A 172 -10.34 0.84 9.78
CA ASP A 172 -11.47 1.77 9.80
C ASP A 172 -11.74 2.36 11.20
N TYR A 173 -11.36 1.65 12.25
CA TYR A 173 -11.54 2.12 13.64
C TYR A 173 -10.48 3.11 14.09
N ALA A 174 -9.39 3.25 13.34
CA ALA A 174 -8.37 4.26 13.60
C ALA A 174 -8.92 5.65 13.25
N ASP A 175 -8.74 6.61 14.15
CA ASP A 175 -8.96 8.01 13.81
C ASP A 175 -7.69 8.65 13.22
N THR A 176 -7.85 9.84 12.65
CA THR A 176 -6.75 10.59 12.04
C THR A 176 -5.60 10.83 13.01
N ASP A 177 -5.89 11.09 14.30
CA ASP A 177 -4.86 11.33 15.31
C ASP A 177 -3.98 10.10 15.55
N GLU A 178 -4.57 8.90 15.60
CA GLU A 178 -3.82 7.66 15.69
C GLU A 178 -2.87 7.49 14.51
N LEU A 179 -3.37 7.67 13.28
CA LEU A 179 -2.57 7.55 12.06
C LEU A 179 -1.45 8.59 12.01
N VAL A 180 -1.70 9.83 12.46
CA VAL A 180 -0.69 10.88 12.58
C VAL A 180 0.41 10.48 13.56
N GLU A 181 0.06 9.96 14.74
CA GLU A 181 1.06 9.56 15.74
C GLU A 181 1.95 8.41 15.26
N LEU A 182 1.38 7.40 14.59
CA LEU A 182 2.17 6.32 13.99
C LEU A 182 3.05 6.83 12.84
N SER A 183 2.50 7.72 12.00
CA SER A 183 3.21 8.31 10.87
C SER A 183 4.36 9.23 11.30
N LYS A 184 4.25 9.96 12.43
CA LYS A 184 5.36 10.73 13.01
C LYS A 184 6.56 9.85 13.34
N VAL A 185 6.32 8.67 13.91
CA VAL A 185 7.40 7.71 14.18
C VAL A 185 8.04 7.26 12.87
N ALA A 186 7.26 6.83 11.87
CA ALA A 186 7.79 6.43 10.58
C ALA A 186 8.57 7.57 9.89
N SER A 187 8.07 8.81 9.95
CA SER A 187 8.72 10.01 9.41
C SER A 187 10.11 10.23 10.02
N SER A 188 10.26 10.03 11.34
CA SER A 188 11.56 10.17 12.02
C SER A 188 12.63 9.19 11.56
N TYR A 189 12.24 8.12 10.88
CA TYR A 189 13.12 7.13 10.23
C TYR A 189 13.18 7.31 8.71
N GLY A 190 12.66 8.40 8.14
CA GLY A 190 12.65 8.66 6.71
C GLY A 190 11.60 7.83 5.94
N GLY A 191 10.61 7.30 6.63
CA GLY A 191 9.53 6.50 6.05
C GLY A 191 8.50 7.33 5.28
N ARG A 192 7.50 6.62 4.73
CA ARG A 192 6.39 7.16 3.96
C ARG A 192 5.07 6.69 4.56
N TYR A 193 3.99 7.41 4.27
CA TYR A 193 2.62 6.97 4.51
C TYR A 193 1.97 6.57 3.19
N ILE A 194 1.22 5.49 3.15
CA ILE A 194 0.42 5.11 1.98
C ILE A 194 -0.94 4.61 2.45
N SER A 195 -2.00 4.95 1.73
CA SER A 195 -3.37 4.62 2.17
C SER A 195 -4.30 4.23 1.03
N HIS A 196 -5.02 3.12 1.24
CA HIS A 196 -6.37 2.98 0.73
C HIS A 196 -7.24 3.93 1.57
N ILE A 197 -7.59 5.05 0.99
CA ILE A 197 -8.28 6.15 1.71
C ILE A 197 -9.66 5.71 2.22
N ARG A 198 -10.17 6.40 3.23
CA ARG A 198 -11.39 6.03 3.98
C ARG A 198 -12.65 5.93 3.13
N ASN A 199 -12.70 6.63 2.01
CA ASN A 199 -13.79 6.56 1.05
C ASN A 199 -13.27 6.89 -0.35
N GLU A 200 -13.67 6.12 -1.35
CA GLU A 200 -13.29 6.30 -2.74
C GLU A 200 -14.47 6.69 -3.62
N ASP A 201 -15.63 6.94 -3.03
CA ASP A 201 -16.82 7.28 -3.76
C ASP A 201 -17.40 8.67 -3.35
N SER A 202 -18.59 8.80 -2.83
CA SER A 202 -19.26 10.10 -2.57
C SER A 202 -18.50 11.01 -1.59
N LYS A 203 -17.62 10.46 -0.74
CA LYS A 203 -16.80 11.20 0.25
C LYS A 203 -15.31 11.13 -0.06
N VAL A 204 -14.95 10.94 -1.32
CA VAL A 204 -13.53 10.86 -1.73
C VAL A 204 -12.75 12.12 -1.39
N LEU A 205 -13.39 13.29 -1.43
CA LEU A 205 -12.72 14.56 -1.13
C LEU A 205 -12.37 14.70 0.35
N GLU A 206 -13.27 14.29 1.25
CA GLU A 206 -13.02 14.27 2.69
C GLU A 206 -11.96 13.22 3.06
N ALA A 207 -11.99 12.07 2.42
CA ALA A 207 -10.98 11.03 2.63
C ALA A 207 -9.59 11.46 2.12
N LEU A 208 -9.54 12.24 1.05
CA LEU A 208 -8.30 12.85 0.58
C LEU A 208 -7.81 13.93 1.55
N ASP A 209 -8.71 14.75 2.13
CA ASP A 209 -8.34 15.73 3.17
C ASP A 209 -7.69 15.04 4.36
N GLU A 210 -8.22 13.91 4.82
CA GLU A 210 -7.62 13.11 5.89
C GLU A 210 -6.18 12.68 5.56
N LEU A 211 -5.94 12.16 4.34
CA LEU A 211 -4.59 11.77 3.92
C LEU A 211 -3.63 12.96 3.88
N LEU A 212 -4.08 14.11 3.36
CA LEU A 212 -3.28 15.34 3.31
C LEU A 212 -2.99 15.87 4.71
N GLU A 213 -3.96 15.84 5.63
CA GLU A 213 -3.79 16.20 7.03
C GLU A 213 -2.75 15.31 7.72
N ILE A 214 -2.79 13.99 7.49
CA ILE A 214 -1.79 13.06 8.02
C ILE A 214 -0.39 13.41 7.48
N ALA A 215 -0.28 13.64 6.17
CA ALA A 215 0.98 14.00 5.52
C ALA A 215 1.59 15.27 6.10
N GLU A 216 0.76 16.32 6.30
CA GLU A 216 1.18 17.59 6.86
C GLU A 216 1.56 17.47 8.33
N ARG A 217 0.66 16.95 9.20
CA ARG A 217 0.84 16.87 10.65
C ARG A 217 1.98 15.95 11.07
N ALA A 218 2.23 14.89 10.29
CA ALA A 218 3.34 13.97 10.53
C ALA A 218 4.63 14.37 9.78
N ASN A 219 4.59 15.40 8.94
CA ASN A 219 5.68 15.82 8.06
C ASN A 219 6.26 14.61 7.29
N ILE A 220 5.40 13.89 6.58
CA ILE A 220 5.72 12.61 5.94
C ILE A 220 5.29 12.63 4.46
N PRO A 221 6.11 12.13 3.52
CA PRO A 221 5.65 11.89 2.15
C PRO A 221 4.48 10.89 2.16
N ALA A 222 3.41 11.19 1.42
CA ALA A 222 2.25 10.31 1.36
C ALA A 222 1.93 9.85 -0.07
N GLN A 223 1.29 8.69 -0.17
CA GLN A 223 0.83 8.11 -1.42
C GLN A 223 -0.60 7.62 -1.29
N ILE A 224 -1.37 7.82 -2.35
CA ILE A 224 -2.74 7.31 -2.47
C ILE A 224 -2.67 6.00 -3.23
N TYR A 225 -3.11 4.89 -2.61
CA TYR A 225 -3.28 3.64 -3.34
C TYR A 225 -4.37 3.79 -4.40
N HIS A 226 -4.12 3.22 -5.57
CA HIS A 226 -5.10 3.02 -6.66
C HIS A 226 -6.12 4.16 -6.81
N LEU A 227 -5.61 5.38 -6.92
CA LEU A 227 -6.42 6.60 -7.01
C LEU A 227 -7.56 6.47 -8.02
N LYS A 228 -8.77 6.63 -7.54
CA LYS A 228 -9.99 6.60 -8.35
C LYS A 228 -11.14 7.34 -7.67
N THR A 229 -12.15 7.66 -8.45
CA THR A 229 -13.48 8.01 -7.97
C THR A 229 -14.42 6.87 -8.32
N SER A 230 -14.76 6.07 -7.31
CA SER A 230 -15.57 4.87 -7.48
C SER A 230 -17.01 5.23 -7.81
N ARG A 231 -17.70 4.35 -8.56
CA ARG A 231 -19.06 4.48 -9.04
C ARG A 231 -19.28 5.66 -9.99
N LYS A 232 -20.09 5.41 -11.02
CA LYS A 232 -20.34 6.37 -12.10
C LYS A 232 -20.88 7.74 -11.64
N PRO A 233 -21.77 7.84 -10.64
CA PRO A 233 -22.23 9.14 -10.14
C PRO A 233 -21.10 10.06 -9.64
N ASN A 234 -19.98 9.51 -9.19
CA ASN A 234 -18.87 10.26 -8.60
C ASN A 234 -17.74 10.60 -9.60
N TRP A 235 -17.82 10.14 -10.84
CA TRP A 235 -16.74 10.36 -11.83
C TRP A 235 -16.47 11.85 -12.10
N HIS A 236 -17.49 12.70 -11.94
CA HIS A 236 -17.34 14.15 -12.05
C HIS A 236 -16.40 14.77 -11.00
N LEU A 237 -16.09 14.05 -9.90
CA LEU A 237 -15.19 14.51 -8.84
C LEU A 237 -13.70 14.34 -9.20
N LEU A 238 -13.36 13.57 -10.25
CA LEU A 238 -11.98 13.21 -10.55
C LEU A 238 -11.09 14.45 -10.77
N ASP A 239 -11.56 15.42 -11.54
CA ASP A 239 -10.80 16.66 -11.78
C ASP A 239 -10.57 17.44 -10.47
N THR A 240 -11.55 17.44 -9.57
CA THR A 240 -11.42 18.07 -8.24
C THR A 240 -10.40 17.33 -7.38
N VAL A 241 -10.39 15.99 -7.42
CA VAL A 241 -9.39 15.15 -6.72
C VAL A 241 -8.00 15.45 -7.23
N ILE A 242 -7.80 15.47 -8.56
CA ILE A 242 -6.51 15.78 -9.19
C ILE A 242 -6.04 17.18 -8.76
N ASN A 243 -6.89 18.20 -8.93
CA ASN A 243 -6.57 19.57 -8.55
C ASN A 243 -6.19 19.70 -7.07
N LYS A 244 -6.87 18.95 -6.18
CA LYS A 244 -6.57 18.96 -4.75
C LYS A 244 -5.18 18.39 -4.45
N VAL A 245 -4.81 17.29 -5.13
CA VAL A 245 -3.46 16.69 -5.02
C VAL A 245 -2.40 17.65 -5.57
N GLU A 246 -2.62 18.23 -6.75
CA GLU A 246 -1.67 19.18 -7.36
C GLU A 246 -1.49 20.44 -6.48
N ASN A 247 -2.57 21.01 -5.95
CA ASN A 247 -2.50 22.12 -5.00
C ASN A 247 -1.69 21.77 -3.74
N ALA A 248 -1.87 20.55 -3.19
CA ALA A 248 -1.10 20.10 -2.04
C ALA A 248 0.40 20.01 -2.37
N ARG A 249 0.74 19.54 -3.58
CA ARG A 249 2.12 19.46 -4.08
C ARG A 249 2.72 20.84 -4.28
N ASP A 250 1.97 21.77 -4.86
CA ASP A 250 2.40 23.17 -5.07
C ASP A 250 2.66 23.88 -3.74
N ASN A 251 1.94 23.48 -2.68
CA ASN A 251 2.17 23.95 -1.31
C ASN A 251 3.27 23.17 -0.56
N GLY A 252 4.02 22.29 -1.25
CA GLY A 252 5.23 21.65 -0.73
C GLY A 252 5.01 20.27 -0.12
N LEU A 253 3.80 19.72 -0.09
CA LEU A 253 3.57 18.34 0.34
C LEU A 253 4.07 17.36 -0.73
N LYS A 254 4.69 16.27 -0.29
CA LYS A 254 5.18 15.22 -1.19
C LYS A 254 4.11 14.15 -1.35
N ILE A 255 3.17 14.38 -2.26
CA ILE A 255 2.06 13.47 -2.53
C ILE A 255 2.27 12.77 -3.87
N THR A 256 2.06 11.44 -3.87
CA THR A 256 2.05 10.59 -5.06
C THR A 256 0.79 9.72 -5.07
N ALA A 257 0.52 9.09 -6.20
CA ALA A 257 -0.56 8.12 -6.34
C ALA A 257 -0.10 6.97 -7.24
N ASP A 258 -0.67 5.81 -7.07
CA ASP A 258 -0.56 4.69 -8.00
C ASP A 258 -1.92 4.36 -8.61
N MET A 259 -1.92 3.51 -9.62
CA MET A 259 -3.12 3.09 -10.31
C MET A 259 -2.92 1.70 -10.91
N TYR A 260 -3.97 0.92 -10.96
CA TYR A 260 -4.00 -0.33 -11.73
C TYR A 260 -4.52 -0.10 -13.16
N THR A 261 -4.22 -1.02 -14.06
CA THR A 261 -4.53 -0.90 -15.49
C THR A 261 -5.85 -1.56 -15.90
N TYR A 262 -6.64 -2.05 -14.95
CA TYR A 262 -7.91 -2.73 -15.20
C TYR A 262 -9.08 -1.73 -15.25
N PRO A 263 -10.10 -1.96 -16.12
CA PRO A 263 -11.30 -1.13 -16.16
C PRO A 263 -12.31 -1.49 -15.05
N ALA A 264 -11.94 -2.33 -14.10
CA ALA A 264 -12.77 -2.79 -12.99
C ALA A 264 -11.92 -2.93 -11.72
N SER A 265 -12.57 -2.83 -10.57
CA SER A 265 -11.97 -3.12 -9.26
C SER A 265 -12.49 -4.44 -8.70
N SER A 266 -11.74 -5.01 -7.76
CA SER A 266 -12.11 -6.24 -7.06
C SER A 266 -11.72 -6.15 -5.59
N THR A 267 -12.58 -6.66 -4.71
CA THR A 267 -12.29 -6.80 -3.28
C THR A 267 -12.95 -8.06 -2.72
N GLY A 268 -12.58 -8.42 -1.50
CA GLY A 268 -13.22 -9.50 -0.77
C GLY A 268 -14.65 -9.15 -0.34
N LEU A 269 -15.49 -10.17 -0.13
CA LEU A 269 -16.88 -9.98 0.34
C LEU A 269 -16.98 -9.18 1.65
N THR A 270 -15.94 -9.18 2.48
CA THR A 270 -15.86 -8.38 3.69
C THR A 270 -15.89 -6.87 3.42
N GLY A 271 -15.46 -6.43 2.25
CA GLY A 271 -15.48 -5.01 1.87
C GLY A 271 -16.90 -4.42 1.70
N VAL A 272 -17.92 -5.26 1.52
CA VAL A 272 -19.34 -4.81 1.44
C VAL A 272 -20.09 -5.00 2.75
N ILE A 273 -19.41 -5.52 3.79
CA ILE A 273 -20.02 -5.72 5.11
C ILE A 273 -19.65 -4.52 5.99
N PRO A 274 -20.62 -3.75 6.50
CA PRO A 274 -20.34 -2.62 7.40
C PRO A 274 -19.41 -2.98 8.54
N THR A 275 -18.43 -2.12 8.81
CA THR A 275 -17.35 -2.40 9.77
C THR A 275 -17.85 -2.57 11.21
N TRP A 276 -18.98 -1.90 11.58
CA TRP A 276 -19.56 -2.05 12.91
C TRP A 276 -19.94 -3.51 13.26
N VAL A 277 -20.27 -4.35 12.25
CA VAL A 277 -20.59 -5.76 12.51
C VAL A 277 -19.32 -6.60 12.68
N GLN A 278 -18.19 -6.14 12.19
CA GLN A 278 -16.91 -6.87 12.15
C GLN A 278 -16.09 -6.75 13.45
N GLU A 279 -16.50 -5.90 14.40
CA GLU A 279 -15.84 -5.74 15.70
C GLU A 279 -15.62 -7.07 16.42
N GLY A 280 -14.45 -7.22 17.05
CA GLY A 280 -14.06 -8.43 17.78
C GLY A 280 -13.53 -9.56 16.91
N GLY A 281 -13.35 -9.30 15.60
CA GLY A 281 -12.76 -10.25 14.65
C GLY A 281 -13.75 -11.29 14.10
N ARG A 282 -13.22 -12.20 13.27
CA ARG A 282 -14.03 -13.07 12.40
C ARG A 282 -15.06 -13.92 13.14
N GLU A 283 -14.71 -14.53 14.24
CA GLU A 283 -15.66 -15.37 14.98
C GLU A 283 -16.79 -14.55 15.61
N ALA A 284 -16.45 -13.39 16.17
CA ALA A 284 -17.41 -12.49 16.79
C ALA A 284 -18.45 -11.98 15.78
N TRP A 285 -18.00 -11.52 14.59
CA TRP A 285 -18.95 -11.00 13.60
C TRP A 285 -19.78 -12.11 12.91
N ILE A 286 -19.23 -13.30 12.68
CA ILE A 286 -20.01 -14.44 12.20
C ILE A 286 -21.13 -14.79 13.21
N ASN A 287 -20.82 -14.83 14.51
CA ASN A 287 -21.81 -15.10 15.56
C ASN A 287 -22.82 -13.95 15.70
N ARG A 288 -22.38 -12.69 15.50
CA ARG A 288 -23.25 -11.51 15.49
C ARG A 288 -24.25 -11.58 14.32
N MET A 289 -23.80 -11.93 13.13
CA MET A 289 -24.65 -12.07 11.95
C MET A 289 -25.68 -13.23 12.02
N LYS A 290 -25.55 -14.16 12.95
CA LYS A 290 -26.57 -15.19 13.20
C LYS A 290 -27.83 -14.63 13.90
N LYS A 291 -27.74 -13.46 14.53
CA LYS A 291 -28.85 -12.82 15.26
C LYS A 291 -29.83 -12.14 14.28
N PRO A 292 -31.14 -12.41 14.38
CA PRO A 292 -32.12 -11.88 13.42
C PRO A 292 -32.16 -10.34 13.35
N ASP A 293 -32.12 -9.65 14.50
CA ASP A 293 -32.13 -8.20 14.62
C ASP A 293 -30.89 -7.55 13.95
N ILE A 294 -29.72 -8.16 14.14
CA ILE A 294 -28.47 -7.73 13.50
C ILE A 294 -28.55 -7.92 11.99
N ARG A 295 -29.10 -9.04 11.52
CA ARG A 295 -29.29 -9.28 10.08
C ARG A 295 -30.23 -8.26 9.44
N GLU A 296 -31.31 -7.92 10.11
CA GLU A 296 -32.24 -6.90 9.62
C GLU A 296 -31.56 -5.53 9.48
N ARG A 297 -30.85 -5.08 10.50
CA ARG A 297 -30.04 -3.86 10.45
C ARG A 297 -29.02 -3.91 9.32
N LEU A 298 -28.27 -5.01 9.22
CA LEU A 298 -27.24 -5.19 8.20
C LEU A 298 -27.81 -5.09 6.79
N PHE A 299 -28.94 -5.75 6.51
CA PHE A 299 -29.62 -5.63 5.21
C PHE A 299 -30.10 -4.22 4.90
N LYS A 300 -30.55 -3.49 5.92
CA LYS A 300 -30.97 -2.10 5.75
C LYS A 300 -29.77 -1.21 5.40
N ASP A 301 -28.65 -1.36 6.10
CA ASP A 301 -27.44 -0.57 5.88
C ASP A 301 -26.85 -0.86 4.50
N ILE A 302 -26.71 -2.14 4.10
CA ILE A 302 -26.21 -2.53 2.77
C ILE A 302 -27.12 -2.00 1.65
N ARG A 303 -28.44 -2.10 1.80
CA ARG A 303 -29.36 -1.58 0.79
C ARG A 303 -29.27 -0.07 0.65
N LYS A 304 -29.09 0.64 1.75
CA LYS A 304 -28.91 2.08 1.72
C LYS A 304 -27.65 2.45 0.93
N GLU A 305 -26.54 1.82 1.22
CA GLU A 305 -25.26 2.05 0.54
C GLU A 305 -25.33 1.71 -0.97
N LEU A 306 -26.07 0.67 -1.35
CA LEU A 306 -26.27 0.30 -2.75
C LEU A 306 -27.20 1.26 -3.50
N SER A 307 -27.98 2.08 -2.80
CA SER A 307 -28.91 3.06 -3.39
C SER A 307 -28.31 4.46 -3.53
N GLU A 308 -27.22 4.71 -2.84
CA GLU A 308 -26.41 5.92 -2.97
C GLU A 308 -25.37 5.77 -4.09
#